data_9b3162a8af554c908c0c145d60f2d89b
#
_entry.id   9b3162a8af554c908c0c145d60f2d89b
#
_cell.length_a   1.000
_cell.length_b   1.000
_cell.length_c   1.000
_cell.angle_alpha   90.00
_cell.angle_beta   90.00
_cell.angle_gamma   90.00
#
_symmetry.space_group_name_H-M   'P 1'
#
loop_
_entity.id
_entity.type
_entity.pdbx_description
1 polymer ?
#
loop_
_entity_poly.entity_id
_entity_poly.type
_entity_poly.pdbx_seq_one_letter_code
_entity_poly.pdbx_strand_id
1 'polypeptide(L)'
;MRTIKGEYIVEYYENGNICREEYFLNGKLHRENGIAYKSWHENGNIWSEQYRLNGKLHRENGITFKSWYSNGNKCNEEYFLNGELHRENGIAFKGWFENGNIWIEEYWLNGKRLTKEEFENRNNSSSSCNPEGKIVEIDGKKYKLSKIAT
;
A
#
# COMPACT_ATOMS: atom_id res chain seq x y z
N MET A 1 18.23 0.73 30.66
CA MET A 1 16.87 0.91 30.10
C MET A 1 16.95 1.95 28.99
N ARG A 2 16.59 1.63 27.74
CA ARG A 2 16.47 2.63 26.66
C ARG A 2 15.08 3.26 26.77
N THR A 3 15.04 4.57 27.01
CA THR A 3 13.78 5.32 26.95
C THR A 3 13.42 5.50 25.47
N ILE A 4 12.26 5.00 25.06
CA ILE A 4 11.69 5.23 23.72
C ILE A 4 11.10 6.64 23.74
N LYS A 5 11.64 7.55 22.94
CA LYS A 5 11.09 8.90 22.77
C LYS A 5 10.17 8.91 21.56
N GLY A 6 8.88 9.09 21.81
CA GLY A 6 7.90 9.49 20.80
C GLY A 6 7.85 11.02 20.76
N GLU A 7 7.80 11.59 19.56
CA GLU A 7 7.66 13.04 19.34
C GLU A 7 6.49 13.28 18.40
N TYR A 8 5.72 14.33 18.67
CA TYR A 8 4.65 14.81 17.82
C TYR A 8 4.91 16.26 17.49
N ILE A 9 4.95 16.62 16.21
CA ILE A 9 5.24 17.94 15.71
C ILE A 9 4.04 18.43 14.92
N VAL A 10 3.64 19.67 15.14
CA VAL A 10 2.65 20.39 14.34
C VAL A 10 3.28 21.68 13.85
N GLU A 11 3.19 21.94 12.55
CA GLU A 11 3.59 23.20 11.96
C GLU A 11 2.40 23.91 11.34
N TYR A 12 2.48 25.23 11.31
CA TYR A 12 1.41 26.11 10.82
C TYR A 12 1.94 27.01 9.69
N TYR A 13 1.07 27.34 8.77
CA TYR A 13 1.27 28.43 7.81
C TYR A 13 1.18 29.79 8.51
N GLU A 14 1.64 30.86 7.83
CA GLU A 14 1.55 32.24 8.33
C GLU A 14 0.09 32.68 8.56
N ASN A 15 -0.86 32.13 7.79
CA ASN A 15 -2.30 32.40 7.95
C ASN A 15 -2.94 31.66 9.14
N GLY A 16 -2.17 30.86 9.90
CA GLY A 16 -2.63 30.11 11.07
C GLY A 16 -3.21 28.73 10.75
N ASN A 17 -3.36 28.34 9.50
CA ASN A 17 -3.79 26.99 9.14
C ASN A 17 -2.67 25.98 9.42
N ILE A 18 -3.03 24.74 9.77
CA ILE A 18 -2.05 23.66 9.95
C ILE A 18 -1.39 23.40 8.59
N CYS A 19 -0.04 23.35 8.60
CA CYS A 19 0.78 22.96 7.46
C CYS A 19 1.02 21.46 7.45
N ARG A 20 1.48 20.91 8.60
CA ARG A 20 1.73 19.47 8.74
C ARG A 20 1.66 18.97 10.17
N GLU A 21 1.40 17.69 10.30
CA GLU A 21 1.50 16.90 11.52
C GLU A 21 2.42 15.71 11.29
N GLU A 22 3.31 15.45 12.23
CA GLU A 22 4.34 14.42 12.14
C GLU A 22 4.45 13.65 13.46
N TYR A 23 4.49 12.32 13.37
CA TYR A 23 4.71 11.44 14.51
C TYR A 23 6.05 10.72 14.34
N PHE A 24 6.93 10.87 15.32
CA PHE A 24 8.26 10.27 15.33
C PHE A 24 8.41 9.25 16.45
N LEU A 25 9.23 8.24 16.19
CA LEU A 25 9.75 7.32 17.17
C LEU A 25 11.24 7.13 16.91
N ASN A 26 12.09 7.46 17.92
CA ASN A 26 13.54 7.40 17.79
C ASN A 26 14.08 8.16 16.55
N GLY A 27 13.56 9.38 16.30
CA GLY A 27 13.98 10.25 15.21
C GLY A 27 13.53 9.81 13.80
N LYS A 28 12.61 8.84 13.69
CA LYS A 28 12.06 8.40 12.41
C LYS A 28 10.54 8.55 12.41
N LEU A 29 9.97 8.99 11.29
CA LEU A 29 8.51 9.00 11.10
C LEU A 29 7.97 7.60 11.37
N HIS A 30 7.07 7.49 12.38
CA HIS A 30 6.57 6.21 12.84
C HIS A 30 5.22 6.37 13.56
N ARG A 31 4.25 5.57 13.16
CA ARG A 31 3.01 5.38 13.93
C ARG A 31 2.43 4.01 13.63
N GLU A 32 2.31 3.14 14.66
CA GLU A 32 1.80 1.77 14.48
C GLU A 32 0.33 1.75 14.02
N ASN A 33 -0.49 2.55 14.65
CA ASN A 33 -1.92 2.56 14.40
C ASN A 33 -2.40 3.94 13.91
N GLY A 34 -1.98 4.32 12.68
CA GLY A 34 -2.46 5.56 12.09
C GLY A 34 -1.51 6.23 11.12
N ILE A 35 -1.88 7.44 10.73
CA ILE A 35 -1.11 8.29 9.84
C ILE A 35 0.08 8.85 10.62
N ALA A 36 1.31 8.60 10.12
CA ALA A 36 2.53 9.12 10.74
C ALA A 36 2.92 10.52 10.21
N TYR A 37 2.48 10.86 9.02
CA TYR A 37 2.67 12.16 8.39
C TYR A 37 1.37 12.60 7.72
N LYS A 38 0.93 13.81 8.01
CA LYS A 38 -0.22 14.45 7.36
C LYS A 38 0.12 15.90 7.04
N SER A 39 -0.23 16.35 5.86
CA SER A 39 0.00 17.74 5.42
C SER A 39 -1.23 18.32 4.75
N TRP A 40 -1.28 19.65 4.73
CA TRP A 40 -2.37 20.41 4.16
C TRP A 40 -1.84 21.46 3.20
N HIS A 41 -2.65 21.85 2.25
CA HIS A 41 -2.47 23.06 1.45
C HIS A 41 -2.78 24.29 2.31
N GLU A 42 -2.29 25.45 1.92
CA GLU A 42 -2.50 26.72 2.64
C GLU A 42 -3.99 27.09 2.74
N ASN A 43 -4.83 26.61 1.79
CA ASN A 43 -6.29 26.80 1.83
C ASN A 43 -7.02 25.86 2.83
N GLY A 44 -6.29 25.00 3.57
CA GLY A 44 -6.82 24.07 4.56
C GLY A 44 -7.24 22.71 4.03
N ASN A 45 -7.23 22.48 2.71
CA ASN A 45 -7.49 21.17 2.14
C ASN A 45 -6.31 20.23 2.40
N ILE A 46 -6.58 18.94 2.64
CA ILE A 46 -5.52 17.94 2.83
C ILE A 46 -4.67 17.88 1.55
N TRP A 47 -3.34 17.89 1.73
CA TRP A 47 -2.38 17.64 0.66
C TRP A 47 -1.95 16.18 0.63
N SER A 48 -1.49 15.61 1.78
CA SER A 48 -1.09 14.20 1.80
C SER A 48 -1.27 13.52 3.15
N GLU A 49 -1.42 12.20 3.11
CA GLU A 49 -1.44 11.30 4.26
C GLU A 49 -0.50 10.12 4.01
N GLN A 50 0.32 9.77 5.02
CA GLN A 50 1.31 8.71 4.92
C GLN A 50 1.29 7.82 6.18
N TYR A 51 1.23 6.50 5.94
CA TYR A 51 1.46 5.49 6.96
C TYR A 51 2.93 5.08 6.92
N ARG A 52 3.64 5.24 8.04
CA ARG A 52 5.06 4.93 8.13
C ARG A 52 5.40 4.14 9.38
N LEU A 53 6.26 3.13 9.20
CA LEU A 53 6.90 2.39 10.28
C LEU A 53 8.42 2.51 10.13
N ASN A 54 9.09 2.98 11.17
CA ASN A 54 10.56 3.17 11.21
C ASN A 54 11.11 3.97 10.01
N GLY A 55 10.38 5.01 9.59
CA GLY A 55 10.72 5.89 8.48
C GLY A 55 10.30 5.40 7.09
N LYS A 56 9.93 4.14 6.94
CA LYS A 56 9.50 3.57 5.65
C LYS A 56 7.98 3.68 5.47
N LEU A 57 7.53 3.95 4.26
CA LEU A 57 6.12 3.79 3.89
C LEU A 57 5.74 2.31 4.08
N HIS A 58 4.74 2.06 4.93
CA HIS A 58 4.32 0.70 5.27
C HIS A 58 2.88 0.66 5.76
N ARG A 59 2.11 -0.26 5.19
CA ARG A 59 0.80 -0.65 5.71
C ARG A 59 0.44 -2.03 5.17
N GLU A 60 0.12 -2.99 6.05
CA GLU A 60 -0.23 -4.36 5.63
C GLU A 60 -1.54 -4.37 4.84
N ASN A 61 -2.53 -3.62 5.29
CA ASN A 61 -3.84 -3.60 4.67
C ASN A 61 -4.31 -2.17 4.38
N GLY A 62 -4.34 -1.81 3.10
CA GLY A 62 -4.88 -0.53 2.64
C GLY A 62 -3.86 0.42 2.03
N ILE A 63 -4.35 1.58 1.63
CA ILE A 63 -3.54 2.61 0.98
C ILE A 63 -2.55 3.18 1.98
N THR A 64 -1.27 3.22 1.60
CA THR A 64 -0.15 3.68 2.44
C THR A 64 0.13 5.16 2.28
N PHE A 65 0.00 5.65 1.06
CA PHE A 65 0.16 7.04 0.69
C PHE A 65 -1.07 7.52 -0.08
N LYS A 66 -1.57 8.69 0.30
CA LYS A 66 -2.63 9.41 -0.43
C LYS A 66 -2.21 10.85 -0.59
N SER A 67 -2.52 11.42 -1.75
CA SER A 67 -2.38 12.86 -1.97
C SER A 67 -3.58 13.44 -2.72
N TRP A 68 -3.75 14.76 -2.56
CA TRP A 68 -4.83 15.53 -3.16
C TRP A 68 -4.30 16.83 -3.72
N TYR A 69 -4.93 17.30 -4.75
CA TYR A 69 -4.75 18.65 -5.29
C TYR A 69 -5.34 19.70 -4.33
N SER A 70 -4.96 20.95 -4.51
CA SER A 70 -5.46 22.07 -3.70
C SER A 70 -6.97 22.30 -3.82
N ASN A 71 -7.60 21.86 -4.92
CA ASN A 71 -9.06 21.85 -5.10
C ASN A 71 -9.78 20.72 -4.37
N GLY A 72 -9.04 19.80 -3.69
CA GLY A 72 -9.56 18.65 -2.95
C GLY A 72 -9.74 17.37 -3.77
N ASN A 73 -9.52 17.41 -5.08
CA ASN A 73 -9.57 16.21 -5.92
C ASN A 73 -8.37 15.31 -5.62
N LYS A 74 -8.58 13.98 -5.73
CA LYS A 74 -7.50 13.01 -5.55
C LYS A 74 -6.39 13.23 -6.57
N CYS A 75 -5.13 13.10 -6.11
CA CYS A 75 -3.94 13.11 -6.95
C CYS A 75 -3.34 11.71 -7.08
N ASN A 76 -2.98 11.07 -5.95
CA ASN A 76 -2.42 9.71 -5.96
C ASN A 76 -2.98 8.84 -4.83
N GLU A 77 -3.05 7.53 -5.11
CA GLU A 77 -3.19 6.47 -4.11
C GLU A 77 -2.13 5.40 -4.36
N GLU A 78 -1.38 5.06 -3.31
CA GLU A 78 -0.23 4.17 -3.43
C GLU A 78 -0.21 3.16 -2.28
N TYR A 79 0.17 1.93 -2.61
CA TYR A 79 0.30 0.82 -1.68
C TYR A 79 1.78 0.46 -1.53
N PHE A 80 2.30 0.58 -0.31
CA PHE A 80 3.68 0.22 0.02
C PHE A 80 3.73 -0.84 1.11
N LEU A 81 4.63 -1.77 0.95
CA LEU A 81 5.02 -2.71 1.99
C LEU A 81 6.53 -2.59 2.21
N ASN A 82 6.94 -2.25 3.44
CA ASN A 82 8.36 -2.07 3.82
C ASN A 82 9.15 -1.06 2.96
N GLY A 83 8.48 -0.05 2.40
CA GLY A 83 9.08 1.00 1.58
C GLY A 83 9.12 0.70 0.08
N GLU A 84 8.56 -0.42 -0.35
CA GLU A 84 8.46 -0.80 -1.77
C GLU A 84 7.00 -0.79 -2.23
N LEU A 85 6.73 -0.31 -3.44
CA LEU A 85 5.40 -0.42 -4.05
C LEU A 85 5.01 -1.88 -4.14
N HIS A 86 3.86 -2.22 -3.51
CA HIS A 86 3.40 -3.58 -3.40
C HIS A 86 1.89 -3.67 -3.20
N ARG A 87 1.22 -4.46 -4.02
CA ARG A 87 -0.16 -4.88 -3.78
C ARG A 87 -0.45 -6.21 -4.44
N GLU A 88 -0.85 -7.22 -3.65
CA GLU A 88 -1.15 -8.56 -4.19
C GLU A 88 -2.44 -8.60 -5.00
N ASN A 89 -3.43 -7.82 -4.64
CA ASN A 89 -4.77 -7.92 -5.21
C ASN A 89 -5.21 -6.61 -5.89
N GLY A 90 -4.50 -6.19 -6.95
CA GLY A 90 -4.90 -5.06 -7.77
C GLY A 90 -3.82 -3.99 -8.00
N ILE A 91 -4.26 -2.81 -8.38
CA ILE A 91 -3.42 -1.67 -8.73
C ILE A 91 -2.72 -1.16 -7.47
N ALA A 92 -1.37 -1.09 -7.50
CA ALA A 92 -0.54 -0.62 -6.40
C ALA A 92 -0.27 0.90 -6.45
N PHE A 93 -0.30 1.49 -7.64
CA PHE A 93 -0.18 2.92 -7.86
C PHE A 93 -1.31 3.39 -8.77
N LYS A 94 -2.05 4.39 -8.34
CA LYS A 94 -3.12 5.02 -9.11
C LYS A 94 -3.02 6.53 -9.03
N GLY A 95 -3.01 7.20 -10.18
CA GLY A 95 -2.91 8.64 -10.30
C GLY A 95 -4.08 9.25 -11.07
N TRP A 96 -4.44 10.46 -10.68
CA TRP A 96 -5.49 11.26 -11.32
C TRP A 96 -4.98 12.62 -11.72
N PHE A 97 -5.48 13.15 -12.82
CA PHE A 97 -5.36 14.56 -13.16
C PHE A 97 -6.22 15.41 -12.21
N GLU A 98 -5.94 16.70 -12.15
CA GLU A 98 -6.69 17.64 -11.31
C GLU A 98 -8.19 17.73 -11.65
N ASN A 99 -8.57 17.40 -12.89
CA ASN A 99 -9.96 17.30 -13.34
C ASN A 99 -10.66 15.99 -12.89
N GLY A 100 -9.96 15.10 -12.15
CA GLY A 100 -10.49 13.84 -11.63
C GLY A 100 -10.38 12.63 -12.58
N ASN A 101 -9.91 12.82 -13.82
CA ASN A 101 -9.68 11.71 -14.74
C ASN A 101 -8.42 10.93 -14.33
N ILE A 102 -8.48 9.59 -14.47
CA ILE A 102 -7.33 8.73 -14.22
C ILE A 102 -6.30 8.97 -15.33
N TRP A 103 -5.03 9.18 -14.96
CA TRP A 103 -3.92 9.29 -15.91
C TRP A 103 -3.01 8.07 -15.89
N ILE A 104 -2.95 7.31 -14.76
CA ILE A 104 -2.12 6.11 -14.64
C ILE A 104 -2.70 5.09 -13.66
N GLU A 105 -2.53 3.81 -13.96
CA GLU A 105 -2.75 2.67 -13.10
C GLU A 105 -1.61 1.67 -13.30
N GLU A 106 -0.96 1.26 -12.20
CA GLU A 106 0.18 0.37 -12.25
C GLU A 106 0.07 -0.76 -11.24
N TYR A 107 0.53 -1.94 -11.67
CA TYR A 107 0.64 -3.15 -10.86
C TYR A 107 2.09 -3.31 -10.40
N TRP A 108 2.29 -3.45 -9.08
CA TRP A 108 3.61 -3.60 -8.47
C TRP A 108 3.61 -4.69 -7.42
N LEU A 109 4.66 -5.51 -7.41
CA LEU A 109 4.93 -6.53 -6.42
C LEU A 109 6.38 -6.46 -5.95
N ASN A 110 6.58 -6.21 -4.66
CA ASN A 110 7.91 -6.13 -4.05
C ASN A 110 8.85 -5.22 -4.86
N GLY A 111 8.39 -4.02 -5.17
CA GLY A 111 9.14 -3.02 -5.93
C GLY A 111 9.31 -3.31 -7.44
N LYS A 112 8.77 -4.42 -7.95
CA LYS A 112 8.80 -4.74 -9.37
C LYS A 112 7.48 -4.36 -10.05
N ARG A 113 7.56 -3.53 -11.08
CA ARG A 113 6.40 -3.21 -11.94
C ARG A 113 6.06 -4.38 -12.85
N LEU A 114 4.78 -4.69 -12.96
CA LEU A 114 4.21 -5.72 -13.82
C LEU A 114 3.27 -5.10 -14.84
N THR A 115 3.18 -5.72 -16.01
CA THR A 115 2.06 -5.46 -16.92
C THR A 115 0.78 -6.04 -16.32
N LYS A 116 -0.37 -5.56 -16.79
CA LYS A 116 -1.67 -6.10 -16.37
C LYS A 116 -1.77 -7.60 -16.66
N GLU A 117 -1.29 -8.03 -17.82
CA GLU A 117 -1.28 -9.43 -18.24
C GLU A 117 -0.42 -10.31 -17.31
N GLU A 118 0.81 -9.88 -16.98
CA GLU A 118 1.68 -10.59 -16.03
C GLU A 118 1.02 -10.71 -14.66
N PHE A 119 0.34 -9.65 -14.22
CA PHE A 119 -0.34 -9.63 -12.93
C PHE A 119 -1.54 -10.59 -12.89
N GLU A 120 -2.39 -10.62 -13.94
CA GLU A 120 -3.55 -11.49 -14.06
C GLU A 120 -3.15 -12.96 -14.23
N ASN A 121 -2.14 -13.27 -15.06
CA ASN A 121 -1.66 -14.62 -15.27
C ASN A 121 -1.06 -15.25 -14.01
N ARG A 122 -0.44 -14.45 -13.14
CA ARG A 122 0.02 -14.91 -11.83
C ARG A 122 -1.11 -15.45 -10.97
N ASN A 123 -2.24 -14.74 -10.92
CA ASN A 123 -3.41 -15.14 -10.15
C ASN A 123 -4.09 -16.37 -10.75
N ASN A 124 -4.09 -16.51 -12.08
CA ASN A 124 -4.62 -17.68 -12.78
C ASN A 124 -3.74 -18.92 -12.58
N SER A 125 -2.43 -18.76 -12.50
CA SER A 125 -1.50 -19.87 -12.25
C SER A 125 -1.63 -20.46 -10.83
N SER A 126 -2.03 -19.65 -9.84
CA SER A 126 -2.34 -20.12 -8.49
C SER A 126 -3.73 -20.75 -8.36
N SER A 127 -4.66 -20.44 -9.28
CA SER A 127 -6.00 -21.05 -9.29
C SER A 127 -6.08 -22.33 -10.13
N SER A 128 -5.08 -22.61 -10.97
CA SER A 128 -5.07 -23.80 -11.84
C SER A 128 -4.46 -25.05 -11.20
N CYS A 129 -4.10 -25.03 -9.93
CA CYS A 129 -3.84 -26.25 -9.18
C CYS A 129 -5.19 -26.90 -8.79
N ASN A 130 -5.97 -27.32 -9.79
CA ASN A 130 -6.99 -28.31 -9.54
C ASN A 130 -6.26 -29.66 -9.40
N PRO A 131 -6.12 -30.24 -8.19
CA PRO A 131 -5.44 -31.51 -8.02
C PRO A 131 -6.26 -32.69 -8.54
N GLU A 132 -7.49 -32.41 -9.00
CA GLU A 132 -8.43 -33.41 -9.47
C GLU A 132 -7.90 -34.10 -10.72
N GLY A 133 -7.70 -35.40 -10.63
CA GLY A 133 -7.15 -36.20 -11.72
C GLY A 133 -5.63 -36.31 -11.76
N LYS A 134 -4.89 -35.57 -10.94
CA LYS A 134 -3.43 -35.66 -10.85
C LYS A 134 -3.03 -36.99 -10.20
N ILE A 135 -2.13 -37.72 -10.83
CA ILE A 135 -1.59 -38.97 -10.29
C ILE A 135 -0.36 -38.60 -9.45
N VAL A 136 -0.35 -38.97 -8.18
CA VAL A 136 0.81 -38.89 -7.29
C VAL A 136 1.28 -40.28 -6.94
N GLU A 137 2.59 -40.48 -6.83
CA GLU A 137 3.20 -41.74 -6.42
C GLU A 137 3.69 -41.64 -4.96
N ILE A 138 3.22 -42.52 -4.10
CA ILE A 138 3.61 -42.61 -2.69
C ILE A 138 3.96 -44.09 -2.43
N ASP A 139 5.16 -44.34 -1.94
CA ASP A 139 5.66 -45.71 -1.62
C ASP A 139 5.52 -46.67 -2.81
N GLY A 140 5.84 -46.20 -4.04
CA GLY A 140 5.75 -47.01 -5.26
C GLY A 140 4.34 -47.32 -5.74
N LYS A 141 3.31 -46.73 -5.13
CA LYS A 141 1.90 -46.83 -5.54
C LYS A 141 1.38 -45.53 -6.11
N LYS A 142 0.61 -45.62 -7.18
CA LYS A 142 -0.01 -44.47 -7.85
C LYS A 142 -1.41 -44.18 -7.30
N TYR A 143 -1.64 -42.94 -6.88
CA TYR A 143 -2.91 -42.44 -6.37
C TYR A 143 -3.45 -41.34 -7.26
N LYS A 144 -4.73 -41.39 -7.61
CA LYS A 144 -5.41 -40.31 -8.31
C LYS A 144 -6.10 -39.39 -7.29
N LEU A 145 -5.76 -38.13 -7.29
CA LEU A 145 -6.40 -37.15 -6.41
C LEU A 145 -7.82 -36.86 -6.87
N SER A 146 -8.77 -36.87 -5.92
CA SER A 146 -10.16 -36.50 -6.14
C SER A 146 -10.63 -35.51 -5.05
N LYS A 147 -11.61 -34.67 -5.36
CA LYS A 147 -12.22 -33.82 -4.33
C LYS A 147 -12.96 -34.67 -3.30
N ILE A 148 -12.78 -34.33 -2.04
CA ILE A 148 -13.66 -34.84 -0.97
C ILE A 148 -14.93 -34.00 -1.07
N ALA A 149 -16.08 -34.69 -1.29
CA ALA A 149 -17.39 -34.05 -1.20
C ALA A 149 -17.65 -33.69 0.26
N THR A 150 -17.80 -32.39 0.54
CA THR A 150 -18.26 -31.83 1.82
C THR A 150 -19.77 -31.66 1.79
#